data_6b63c6bda6cc79a977c27cbd723b0fe7
#
_entry.id   6b63c6bda6cc79a977c27cbd723b0fe7
#
_cell.length_a   1.000
_cell.length_b   1.000
_cell.length_c   1.000
_cell.angle_alpha   90.00
_cell.angle_beta   90.00
_cell.angle_gamma   90.00
#
_symmetry.space_group_name_H-M   'P 1'
#
loop_
_entity.id
_entity.type
_entity.pdbx_description
1 polymer ?
#
loop_
_entity_poly.entity_id
_entity_poly.type
_entity_poly.pdbx_seq_one_letter_code
_entity_poly.pdbx_strand_id
1 'polypeptide(L)'
;MADLKTIEDLTNAFGPSGFEEEVVKSNIPVLVDFYADWCGPCKMMAPVVAELAVEYEGKCKVGKCNVDENMNLAQKYGVMSIPNMIVFKSGEVKANVVGAVSKTDLADKIDSV
;
A
#
# COMPACT_ATOMS: atom_id res chain seq x y z
N MET A 1 8.42 -12.81 -11.60
CA MET A 1 7.89 -11.46 -11.77
C MET A 1 6.51 -11.36 -11.12
N ALA A 2 6.31 -10.44 -10.21
CA ALA A 2 4.98 -10.19 -9.65
C ALA A 2 4.11 -9.55 -10.72
N ASP A 3 2.86 -9.96 -10.83
CA ASP A 3 1.92 -9.41 -11.79
C ASP A 3 0.79 -8.68 -11.07
N LEU A 4 -0.13 -8.10 -11.84
CA LEU A 4 -1.25 -7.36 -11.28
C LEU A 4 -2.15 -8.24 -10.41
N LYS A 5 -2.23 -9.52 -10.73
CA LYS A 5 -3.01 -10.47 -9.96
C LYS A 5 -2.44 -10.64 -8.55
N THR A 6 -1.10 -10.66 -8.44
CA THR A 6 -0.44 -10.74 -7.13
C THR A 6 -0.83 -9.54 -6.26
N ILE A 7 -0.87 -8.34 -6.85
CA ILE A 7 -1.27 -7.12 -6.14
C ILE A 7 -2.71 -7.23 -5.68
N GLU A 8 -3.61 -7.73 -6.54
CA GLU A 8 -5.01 -7.88 -6.19
C GLU A 8 -5.22 -8.92 -5.11
N ASP A 9 -4.45 -10.01 -5.14
CA ASP A 9 -4.50 -11.02 -4.10
C ASP A 9 -4.10 -10.42 -2.75
N LEU A 10 -3.06 -9.58 -2.74
CA LEU A 10 -2.64 -8.88 -1.53
C LEU A 10 -3.72 -7.90 -1.06
N THR A 11 -4.42 -7.26 -1.99
CA THR A 11 -5.53 -6.38 -1.64
C THR A 11 -6.59 -7.14 -0.86
N ASN A 12 -6.92 -8.34 -1.30
CA ASN A 12 -7.89 -9.18 -0.62
C ASN A 12 -7.38 -9.64 0.75
N ALA A 13 -6.07 -9.76 0.92
CA ALA A 13 -5.46 -10.12 2.19
C ALA A 13 -5.45 -8.96 3.19
N PHE A 14 -5.69 -7.74 2.74
CA PHE A 14 -5.63 -6.55 3.59
C PHE A 14 -6.97 -6.22 4.25
N GLY A 15 -7.82 -7.20 4.49
CA GLY A 15 -8.91 -7.09 5.45
C GLY A 15 -8.34 -7.18 6.87
N PRO A 16 -9.16 -7.07 7.92
CA PRO A 16 -8.64 -7.00 9.30
C PRO A 16 -7.63 -8.11 9.65
N SER A 17 -7.94 -9.37 9.35
CA SER A 17 -7.04 -10.49 9.63
C SER A 17 -5.85 -10.53 8.68
N GLY A 18 -6.09 -10.28 7.40
CA GLY A 18 -5.03 -10.29 6.38
C GLY A 18 -4.04 -9.17 6.60
N PHE A 19 -4.51 -8.01 7.01
CA PHE A 19 -3.65 -6.88 7.32
C PHE A 19 -2.67 -7.22 8.44
N GLU A 20 -3.17 -7.83 9.51
CA GLU A 20 -2.31 -8.25 10.63
C GLU A 20 -1.21 -9.19 10.16
N GLU A 21 -1.55 -10.21 9.37
CA GLU A 21 -0.58 -11.21 8.90
C GLU A 21 0.39 -10.63 7.87
N GLU A 22 -0.10 -9.88 6.90
CA GLU A 22 0.70 -9.44 5.76
C GLU A 22 1.47 -8.15 6.01
N VAL A 23 0.98 -7.30 6.88
CA VAL A 23 1.58 -5.99 7.14
C VAL A 23 2.23 -5.93 8.51
N VAL A 24 1.46 -6.13 9.58
CA VAL A 24 1.96 -5.93 10.94
C VAL A 24 3.06 -6.94 11.27
N LYS A 25 2.88 -8.20 10.90
CA LYS A 25 3.83 -9.27 11.18
C LYS A 25 4.89 -9.46 10.11
N SER A 26 4.92 -8.61 9.10
CA SER A 26 5.88 -8.74 8.01
C SER A 26 7.31 -8.49 8.47
N ASN A 27 8.25 -9.31 8.00
CA ASN A 27 9.67 -9.15 8.26
C ASN A 27 10.33 -8.13 7.35
N ILE A 28 9.65 -7.76 6.26
CA ILE A 28 10.17 -6.79 5.28
C ILE A 28 9.21 -5.62 5.22
N PRO A 29 9.66 -4.46 4.69
CA PRO A 29 8.77 -3.30 4.53
C PRO A 29 7.56 -3.64 3.69
N VAL A 30 6.45 -2.93 3.95
CA VAL A 30 5.20 -3.10 3.21
C VAL A 30 4.69 -1.72 2.80
N LEU A 31 4.44 -1.55 1.51
CA LEU A 31 3.76 -0.36 0.99
C LEU A 31 2.29 -0.70 0.84
N VAL A 32 1.44 0.07 1.50
CA VAL A 32 -0.02 -0.09 1.39
C VAL A 32 -0.60 1.14 0.72
N ASP A 33 -1.30 0.93 -0.39
CA ASP A 33 -2.03 1.96 -1.13
C ASP A 33 -3.48 1.96 -0.66
N PHE A 34 -3.83 2.92 0.19
CA PHE A 34 -5.22 3.11 0.61
C PHE A 34 -5.96 3.86 -0.48
N TYR A 35 -6.99 3.24 -1.04
CA TYR A 35 -7.68 3.74 -2.22
C TYR A 35 -9.19 3.50 -2.13
N ALA A 36 -9.92 4.05 -3.09
CA ALA A 36 -11.34 3.73 -3.31
C ALA A 36 -11.61 3.65 -4.81
N ASP A 37 -12.62 2.89 -5.19
CA ASP A 37 -12.95 2.67 -6.60
C ASP A 37 -13.41 3.95 -7.32
N TRP A 38 -14.01 4.88 -6.57
CA TRP A 38 -14.50 6.14 -7.12
C TRP A 38 -13.42 7.22 -7.22
N CYS A 39 -12.23 6.96 -6.75
CA CYS A 39 -11.17 7.97 -6.64
C CYS A 39 -10.36 8.06 -7.94
N GLY A 40 -10.47 9.17 -8.64
CA GLY A 40 -9.72 9.41 -9.89
C GLY A 40 -8.21 9.36 -9.71
N PRO A 41 -7.64 10.14 -8.76
CA PRO A 41 -6.19 10.09 -8.51
C PRO A 41 -5.69 8.71 -8.11
N CYS A 42 -6.50 7.91 -7.41
CA CYS A 42 -6.15 6.53 -7.07
C CYS A 42 -5.95 5.69 -8.33
N LYS A 43 -6.80 5.90 -9.34
CA LYS A 43 -6.69 5.18 -10.61
C LYS A 43 -5.41 5.56 -11.36
N MET A 44 -4.97 6.80 -11.23
CA MET A 44 -3.71 7.26 -11.83
C MET A 44 -2.51 6.60 -11.16
N MET A 45 -2.61 6.30 -9.88
CA MET A 45 -1.52 5.65 -9.14
C MET A 45 -1.47 4.15 -9.33
N ALA A 46 -2.54 3.52 -9.81
CA ALA A 46 -2.59 2.07 -9.96
C ALA A 46 -1.42 1.50 -10.78
N PRO A 47 -1.08 2.04 -11.96
CA PRO A 47 0.07 1.53 -12.70
C PRO A 47 1.40 1.75 -12.00
N VAL A 48 1.53 2.86 -11.25
CA VAL A 48 2.75 3.14 -10.47
C VAL A 48 2.92 2.09 -9.38
N VAL A 49 1.86 1.80 -8.65
CA VAL A 49 1.88 0.79 -7.59
C VAL A 49 2.19 -0.59 -8.17
N ALA A 50 1.61 -0.91 -9.33
CA ALA A 50 1.86 -2.18 -10.03
C ALA A 50 3.34 -2.31 -10.40
N GLU A 51 3.95 -1.26 -10.92
CA GLU A 51 5.37 -1.27 -11.26
C GLU A 51 6.25 -1.48 -10.04
N LEU A 52 5.91 -0.81 -8.93
CA LEU A 52 6.67 -0.96 -7.69
C LEU A 52 6.57 -2.38 -7.15
N ALA A 53 5.41 -3.02 -7.26
CA ALA A 53 5.25 -4.41 -6.83
C ALA A 53 6.21 -5.33 -7.56
N VAL A 54 6.41 -5.11 -8.85
CA VAL A 54 7.35 -5.91 -9.66
C VAL A 54 8.79 -5.60 -9.27
N GLU A 55 9.13 -4.32 -9.17
CA GLU A 55 10.52 -3.90 -8.91
C GLU A 55 11.00 -4.26 -7.51
N TYR A 56 10.10 -4.27 -6.54
CA TYR A 56 10.47 -4.53 -5.13
C TYR A 56 10.12 -5.94 -4.68
N GLU A 57 9.78 -6.83 -5.60
CA GLU A 57 9.48 -8.21 -5.23
C GLU A 57 10.62 -8.83 -4.40
N GLY A 58 10.28 -9.37 -3.25
CA GLY A 58 11.24 -9.93 -2.31
C GLY A 58 11.91 -8.93 -1.38
N LYS A 59 11.78 -7.62 -1.65
CA LYS A 59 12.39 -6.57 -0.83
C LYS A 59 11.37 -5.75 -0.07
N CYS A 60 10.20 -5.53 -0.68
CA CYS A 60 9.11 -4.80 -0.09
C CYS A 60 7.81 -5.39 -0.61
N LYS A 61 6.89 -5.70 0.27
CA LYS A 61 5.55 -6.12 -0.16
C LYS A 61 4.81 -4.88 -0.64
N VAL A 62 4.01 -5.03 -1.69
CA VAL A 62 3.20 -3.93 -2.20
C VAL A 62 1.78 -4.43 -2.34
N GLY A 63 0.85 -3.74 -1.71
CA GLY A 63 -0.56 -4.11 -1.76
C GLY A 63 -1.46 -2.92 -1.66
N LYS A 64 -2.76 -3.17 -1.76
CA LYS A 64 -3.79 -2.14 -1.75
C LYS A 64 -4.81 -2.44 -0.66
N CYS A 65 -5.43 -1.40 -0.15
CA CYS A 65 -6.48 -1.52 0.84
C CYS A 65 -7.63 -0.57 0.47
N ASN A 66 -8.79 -1.13 0.12
CA ASN A 66 -9.97 -0.35 -0.21
C ASN A 66 -10.56 0.23 1.07
N VAL A 67 -10.57 1.56 1.18
CA VAL A 67 -11.03 2.24 2.41
C VAL A 67 -12.52 2.03 2.67
N ASP A 68 -13.31 1.89 1.61
CA ASP A 68 -14.76 1.70 1.77
C ASP A 68 -15.08 0.32 2.36
N GLU A 69 -14.22 -0.66 2.12
CA GLU A 69 -14.37 -2.00 2.66
C GLU A 69 -13.61 -2.22 3.97
N ASN A 70 -12.73 -1.28 4.33
CA ASN A 70 -11.85 -1.40 5.49
C ASN A 70 -11.81 -0.08 6.27
N MET A 71 -12.97 0.45 6.61
CA MET A 71 -13.08 1.76 7.27
C MET A 71 -12.35 1.81 8.60
N ASN A 72 -12.38 0.72 9.34
CA ASN A 72 -11.69 0.67 10.64
C ASN A 72 -10.17 0.79 10.49
N LEU A 73 -9.59 0.14 9.47
CA LEU A 73 -8.16 0.24 9.20
C LEU A 73 -7.78 1.65 8.73
N ALA A 74 -8.58 2.23 7.84
CA ALA A 74 -8.35 3.58 7.38
C ALA A 74 -8.37 4.56 8.54
N GLN A 75 -9.34 4.43 9.43
CA GLN A 75 -9.47 5.29 10.60
C GLN A 75 -8.30 5.09 11.57
N LYS A 76 -7.90 3.85 11.80
CA LYS A 76 -6.79 3.52 12.69
C LYS A 76 -5.49 4.21 12.27
N TYR A 77 -5.24 4.29 10.97
CA TYR A 77 -4.01 4.89 10.45
C TYR A 77 -4.18 6.33 9.99
N GLY A 78 -5.31 6.95 10.32
CA GLY A 78 -5.52 8.37 10.04
C GLY A 78 -5.66 8.70 8.56
N VAL A 79 -6.19 7.77 7.77
CA VAL A 79 -6.41 8.00 6.34
C VAL A 79 -7.65 8.86 6.16
N MET A 80 -7.43 10.13 5.80
CA MET A 80 -8.50 11.11 5.62
C MET A 80 -8.66 11.53 4.16
N SER A 81 -7.60 11.43 3.38
CA SER A 81 -7.59 11.75 1.95
C SER A 81 -6.92 10.61 1.20
N ILE A 82 -7.40 10.30 0.01
CA ILE A 82 -6.88 9.21 -0.82
C ILE A 82 -6.48 9.73 -2.20
N PRO A 83 -5.50 9.11 -2.87
CA PRO A 83 -4.73 7.96 -2.41
C PRO A 83 -3.82 8.31 -1.24
N ASN A 84 -3.62 7.37 -0.35
CA ASN A 84 -2.71 7.55 0.78
C ASN A 84 -1.82 6.31 0.86
N MET A 85 -0.55 6.47 0.49
CA MET A 85 0.41 5.39 0.51
C MET A 85 1.20 5.44 1.82
N ILE A 86 1.17 4.33 2.56
CA ILE A 86 1.86 4.24 3.84
C ILE A 86 2.89 3.11 3.75
N VAL A 87 4.11 3.38 4.17
CA VAL A 87 5.16 2.37 4.27
C VAL A 87 5.26 1.93 5.71
N PHE A 88 5.07 0.63 5.94
CA PHE A 88 5.17 0.01 7.25
C PHE A 88 6.46 -0.80 7.33
N LYS A 89 7.03 -0.86 8.51
CA LYS A 89 8.12 -1.81 8.81
C LYS A 89 8.00 -2.23 10.27
N SER A 90 8.03 -3.53 10.50
CA SER A 90 7.89 -4.09 11.85
C SER A 90 6.60 -3.61 12.55
N GLY A 91 5.54 -3.47 11.78
CA GLY A 91 4.23 -3.03 12.27
C GLY A 91 4.09 -1.53 12.52
N GLU A 92 5.13 -0.76 12.26
CA GLU A 92 5.13 0.68 12.49
C GLU A 92 5.05 1.46 11.17
N VAL A 93 4.37 2.60 11.21
CA VAL A 93 4.32 3.53 10.07
C VAL A 93 5.67 4.24 9.98
N LYS A 94 6.37 4.08 8.87
CA LYS A 94 7.67 4.70 8.63
C LYS A 94 7.62 5.83 7.62
N ALA A 95 6.65 5.82 6.73
CA ALA A 95 6.44 6.90 5.77
C ALA A 95 4.96 6.99 5.44
N ASN A 96 4.51 8.21 5.15
CA ASN A 96 3.09 8.47 4.86
C ASN A 96 3.05 9.51 3.74
N VAL A 97 2.49 9.13 2.61
CA VAL A 97 2.41 9.98 1.43
C VAL A 97 0.94 10.14 1.04
N VAL A 98 0.44 11.38 1.01
CA VAL A 98 -0.94 11.68 0.67
C VAL A 98 -1.00 12.30 -0.72
N GLY A 99 -1.90 11.80 -1.55
CA GLY A 99 -2.12 12.31 -2.90
C GLY A 99 -1.30 11.56 -3.94
N ALA A 100 -1.50 11.94 -5.20
CA ALA A 100 -0.78 11.35 -6.32
C ALA A 100 0.65 11.90 -6.36
N VAL A 101 1.62 11.01 -6.42
CA VAL A 101 3.04 11.37 -6.45
C VAL A 101 3.76 10.53 -7.50
N SER A 102 5.00 10.88 -7.80
CA SER A 102 5.78 10.13 -8.77
C SER A 102 6.24 8.78 -8.22
N LYS A 103 6.54 7.85 -9.11
CA LYS A 103 7.11 6.57 -8.76
C LYS A 103 8.43 6.74 -8.01
N THR A 104 9.25 7.71 -8.45
CA THR A 104 10.53 8.01 -7.82
C THR A 104 10.35 8.43 -6.36
N ASP A 105 9.35 9.26 -6.08
CA ASP A 105 9.07 9.70 -4.72
C ASP A 105 8.70 8.52 -3.82
N LEU A 106 7.86 7.60 -4.32
CA LEU A 106 7.49 6.42 -3.55
C LEU A 106 8.68 5.47 -3.35
N ALA A 107 9.47 5.25 -4.40
CA ALA A 107 10.65 4.41 -4.31
C ALA A 107 11.62 4.96 -3.27
N ASP A 108 11.83 6.27 -3.24
CA ASP A 108 12.70 6.91 -2.25
C ASP A 108 12.20 6.66 -0.83
N LYS A 109 10.88 6.70 -0.62
CA LYS A 109 10.29 6.42 0.69
C LYS A 109 10.51 4.97 1.11
N ILE A 110 10.34 4.04 0.19
CA ILE A 110 10.61 2.62 0.47
C ILE A 110 12.08 2.41 0.80
N ASP A 111 12.97 3.00 0.01
CA ASP A 111 14.41 2.82 0.17
C ASP A 111 14.94 3.44 1.46
N SER A 112 14.22 4.39 2.05
CA SER A 112 14.63 5.07 3.28
C SER A 112 14.30 4.29 4.56
N VAL A 113 13.63 3.16 4.42
CA VAL A 113 13.12 2.41 5.57
C VAL A 113 13.97 1.20 5.92
#